data_b9edbc820c3a890d43968eb63b0c5978
#
_entry.id   b9edbc820c3a890d43968eb63b0c5978
#
_cell.length_a   1.000
_cell.length_b   1.000
_cell.length_c   1.000
_cell.angle_alpha   90.00
_cell.angle_beta   90.00
_cell.angle_gamma   90.00
#
_symmetry.space_group_name_H-M   'P 1'
#
loop_
_entity.id
_entity.type
_entity.pdbx_description
1 polymer ?
#
loop_
_entity_poly.entity_id
_entity_poly.type
_entity_poly.pdbx_seq_one_letter_code
_entity_poly.pdbx_strand_id
1 'polypeptide(L)'
;TNGVDISVGKLMVYTAAAGIDPQTVLPVVLDCGSNRESLLKDPFYLGNRHKRIYGDHYYDFVNRFVETAENLFPDLYLHFEDFGRSNAATILKKYQKTYPVFNDDCQGTGIITLAGILGAMKINREKLTNHTYMCFGAGTAGAGIADRIFREMVAQGLSEKEAIEEGYDIQICH
;
A
#
# COMPACT_ATOMS: atom_id res chain seq x y z
N THR A 1 -4.70 7.68 11.55
CA THR A 1 -4.64 8.49 10.32
C THR A 1 -5.00 9.94 10.62
N ASN A 2 -4.56 10.86 9.79
CA ASN A 2 -4.92 12.27 9.89
C ASN A 2 -6.19 12.60 9.09
N GLY A 3 -7.01 11.59 8.80
CA GLY A 3 -8.26 11.76 8.07
C GLY A 3 -8.07 11.97 6.57
N VAL A 4 -8.84 12.89 5.97
CA VAL A 4 -8.92 13.09 4.52
C VAL A 4 -7.65 13.68 3.90
N ASP A 5 -6.78 14.28 4.67
CA ASP A 5 -5.57 14.99 4.17
C ASP A 5 -4.67 14.09 3.33
N ILE A 6 -4.52 12.81 3.73
CA ILE A 6 -3.71 11.83 2.98
C ILE A 6 -4.36 11.56 1.62
N SER A 7 -5.66 11.27 1.58
CA SER A 7 -6.38 11.00 0.33
C SER A 7 -6.36 12.22 -0.60
N VAL A 8 -6.60 13.42 -0.09
CA VAL A 8 -6.53 14.67 -0.86
C VAL A 8 -5.12 14.89 -1.39
N GLY A 9 -4.09 14.76 -0.54
CA GLY A 9 -2.69 14.91 -0.93
C GLY A 9 -2.29 13.94 -2.04
N LYS A 10 -2.72 12.69 -1.97
CA LYS A 10 -2.48 11.67 -3.00
C LYS A 10 -3.10 12.08 -4.34
N LEU A 11 -4.36 12.52 -4.34
CA LEU A 11 -5.04 12.96 -5.56
C LEU A 11 -4.44 14.26 -6.13
N MET A 12 -3.93 15.16 -5.29
CA MET A 12 -3.17 16.33 -5.75
C MET A 12 -1.91 15.92 -6.53
N VAL A 13 -1.19 14.91 -6.04
CA VAL A 13 -0.02 14.35 -6.76
C VAL A 13 -0.44 13.73 -8.08
N TYR A 14 -1.53 12.99 -8.13
CA TYR A 14 -2.06 12.43 -9.37
C TYR A 14 -2.38 13.51 -10.40
N THR A 15 -3.01 14.59 -9.98
CA THR A 15 -3.32 15.72 -10.87
C THR A 15 -2.04 16.43 -11.32
N ALA A 16 -1.15 16.78 -10.38
CA ALA A 16 0.04 17.58 -10.68
C ALA A 16 1.11 16.81 -11.47
N ALA A 17 1.32 15.53 -11.16
CA ALA A 17 2.40 14.74 -11.74
C ALA A 17 1.95 13.82 -12.88
N ALA A 18 0.74 13.27 -12.80
CA ALA A 18 0.23 12.33 -13.81
C ALA A 18 -0.81 12.96 -14.76
N GLY A 19 -1.22 14.23 -14.51
CA GLY A 19 -2.17 14.93 -15.37
C GLY A 19 -3.60 14.39 -15.30
N ILE A 20 -3.96 13.70 -14.21
CA ILE A 20 -5.32 13.20 -14.01
C ILE A 20 -6.25 14.37 -13.71
N ASP A 21 -7.37 14.43 -14.42
CA ASP A 21 -8.38 15.49 -14.24
C ASP A 21 -8.95 15.42 -12.81
N PRO A 22 -8.85 16.50 -12.00
CA PRO A 22 -9.38 16.54 -10.64
C PRO A 22 -10.89 16.34 -10.57
N GLN A 23 -11.63 16.53 -11.65
CA GLN A 23 -13.07 16.27 -11.70
C GLN A 23 -13.40 14.77 -11.79
N THR A 24 -12.42 13.92 -12.11
CA THR A 24 -12.59 12.47 -12.24
C THR A 24 -12.13 11.70 -11.01
N VAL A 25 -11.71 12.38 -9.94
CA VAL A 25 -11.20 11.75 -8.72
C VAL A 25 -12.04 12.12 -7.50
N LEU A 26 -12.16 11.18 -6.57
CA LEU A 26 -12.93 11.35 -5.35
C LEU A 26 -12.11 10.86 -4.13
N PRO A 27 -11.70 11.78 -3.21
CA PRO A 27 -11.07 11.37 -1.97
C PRO A 27 -12.11 10.80 -1.00
N VAL A 28 -11.87 9.59 -0.50
CA VAL A 28 -12.75 8.91 0.46
C VAL A 28 -11.95 8.45 1.66
N VAL A 29 -12.51 8.59 2.86
CA VAL A 29 -11.95 8.07 4.10
C VAL A 29 -12.92 7.07 4.72
N LEU A 30 -12.44 5.85 4.95
CA LEU A 30 -13.18 4.84 5.69
C LEU A 30 -12.88 4.98 7.19
N ASP A 31 -13.74 5.70 7.90
CA ASP A 31 -13.56 5.95 9.32
C ASP A 31 -13.99 4.75 10.17
N CYS A 32 -13.02 3.98 10.58
CA CYS A 32 -13.19 2.79 11.43
C CYS A 32 -13.06 3.09 12.93
N GLY A 33 -13.10 4.35 13.35
CA GLY A 33 -12.85 4.77 14.72
C GLY A 33 -11.36 4.92 15.05
N SER A 34 -11.07 5.31 16.29
CA SER A 34 -9.71 5.58 16.76
C SER A 34 -9.45 5.02 18.15
N ASN A 35 -8.22 4.53 18.40
CA ASN A 35 -7.76 4.14 19.74
C ASN A 35 -6.94 5.24 20.43
N ARG A 36 -6.78 6.41 19.79
CA ARG A 36 -6.07 7.54 20.38
C ARG A 36 -7.00 8.30 21.31
N GLU A 37 -6.81 8.14 22.60
CA GLU A 37 -7.60 8.84 23.63
C GLU A 37 -7.55 10.39 23.46
N SER A 38 -6.42 10.92 23.04
CA SER A 38 -6.27 12.35 22.76
C SER A 38 -7.24 12.84 21.69
N LEU A 39 -7.42 12.05 20.60
CA LEU A 39 -8.37 12.39 19.53
C LEU A 39 -9.83 12.21 20.00
N LEU A 40 -10.13 11.14 20.72
CA LEU A 40 -11.49 10.89 21.19
C LEU A 40 -12.00 11.98 22.15
N LYS A 41 -11.08 12.64 22.88
CA LYS A 41 -11.35 13.73 23.82
C LYS A 41 -11.25 15.13 23.20
N ASP A 42 -10.67 15.24 22.00
CA ASP A 42 -10.51 16.52 21.32
C ASP A 42 -11.86 17.00 20.79
N PRO A 43 -12.36 18.20 21.19
CA PRO A 43 -13.62 18.73 20.70
C PRO A 43 -13.62 19.02 19.19
N PHE A 44 -12.43 19.22 18.57
CA PHE A 44 -12.26 19.48 17.15
C PHE A 44 -12.04 18.23 16.30
N TYR A 45 -11.99 17.04 16.92
CA TYR A 45 -11.86 15.79 16.15
C TYR A 45 -13.13 15.53 15.35
N LEU A 46 -12.99 15.49 14.02
CA LEU A 46 -14.11 15.31 13.08
C LEU A 46 -14.47 13.86 12.83
N GLY A 47 -13.62 12.91 13.26
CA GLY A 47 -13.87 11.47 13.08
C GLY A 47 -14.87 10.90 14.08
N ASN A 48 -15.25 9.64 13.85
CA ASN A 48 -16.13 8.90 14.75
C ASN A 48 -15.50 8.70 16.13
N ARG A 49 -16.20 9.08 17.18
CA ARG A 49 -15.71 9.05 18.59
C ARG A 49 -15.94 7.71 19.26
N HIS A 50 -15.52 6.65 18.65
CA HIS A 50 -15.54 5.31 19.21
C HIS A 50 -14.20 4.59 18.98
N LYS A 51 -13.97 3.52 19.73
CA LYS A 51 -12.79 2.67 19.54
C LYS A 51 -12.81 2.03 18.16
N ARG A 52 -11.63 1.81 17.61
CA ARG A 52 -11.47 1.21 16.29
C ARG A 52 -12.12 -0.17 16.22
N ILE A 53 -12.87 -0.42 15.16
CA ILE A 53 -13.42 -1.73 14.85
C ILE A 53 -12.34 -2.64 14.24
N TYR A 54 -12.47 -3.95 14.46
CA TYR A 54 -11.53 -4.97 14.03
C TYR A 54 -12.25 -6.23 13.54
N GLY A 55 -11.48 -7.17 12.99
CA GLY A 55 -11.96 -8.48 12.59
C GLY A 55 -13.06 -8.40 11.52
N ASP A 56 -14.05 -9.26 11.62
CA ASP A 56 -15.11 -9.40 10.62
C ASP A 56 -15.88 -8.10 10.40
N HIS A 57 -16.19 -7.36 11.46
CA HIS A 57 -16.87 -6.06 11.34
C HIS A 57 -16.09 -5.05 10.47
N TYR A 58 -14.75 -5.06 10.59
CA TYR A 58 -13.90 -4.22 9.76
C TYR A 58 -13.93 -4.66 8.30
N TYR A 59 -13.78 -5.97 8.06
CA TYR A 59 -13.78 -6.51 6.70
C TYR A 59 -15.15 -6.40 6.03
N ASP A 60 -16.25 -6.56 6.75
CA ASP A 60 -17.60 -6.34 6.26
C ASP A 60 -17.85 -4.88 5.89
N PHE A 61 -17.32 -3.95 6.68
CA PHE A 61 -17.41 -2.53 6.37
C PHE A 61 -16.65 -2.19 5.07
N VAL A 62 -15.41 -2.67 4.94
CA VAL A 62 -14.62 -2.48 3.71
C VAL A 62 -15.30 -3.14 2.51
N ASN A 63 -15.84 -4.35 2.68
CA ASN A 63 -16.53 -5.06 1.61
C ASN A 63 -17.74 -4.28 1.09
N ARG A 64 -18.59 -3.82 1.99
CA ARG A 64 -19.74 -2.98 1.61
C ARG A 64 -19.34 -1.71 0.89
N PHE A 65 -18.24 -1.08 1.31
CA PHE A 65 -17.72 0.08 0.60
C PHE A 65 -17.30 -0.27 -0.83
N VAL A 66 -16.49 -1.32 -1.01
CA VAL A 66 -15.99 -1.73 -2.33
C VAL A 66 -17.13 -2.07 -3.26
N GLU A 67 -18.07 -2.93 -2.84
CA GLU A 67 -19.24 -3.32 -3.64
C GLU A 67 -20.12 -2.13 -4.00
N THR A 68 -20.33 -1.21 -3.06
CA THR A 68 -21.14 -0.02 -3.31
C THR A 68 -20.44 0.93 -4.30
N ALA A 69 -19.13 1.14 -4.14
CA ALA A 69 -18.35 2.01 -5.01
C ALA A 69 -18.33 1.48 -6.46
N GLU A 70 -18.06 0.20 -6.63
CA GLU A 70 -18.08 -0.46 -7.95
C GLU A 70 -19.46 -0.42 -8.63
N ASN A 71 -20.53 -0.56 -7.85
CA ASN A 71 -21.90 -0.44 -8.38
C ASN A 71 -22.27 0.98 -8.80
N LEU A 72 -21.77 1.99 -8.07
CA LEU A 72 -22.04 3.40 -8.38
C LEU A 72 -21.18 3.92 -9.53
N PHE A 73 -19.98 3.40 -9.68
CA PHE A 73 -19.00 3.84 -10.65
C PHE A 73 -18.42 2.63 -11.40
N PRO A 74 -19.06 2.15 -12.47
CA PRO A 74 -18.68 0.90 -13.17
C PRO A 74 -17.25 0.88 -13.74
N ASP A 75 -16.66 2.04 -14.03
CA ASP A 75 -15.28 2.17 -14.54
C ASP A 75 -14.31 2.65 -13.46
N LEU A 76 -14.65 2.42 -12.19
CA LEU A 76 -13.87 2.87 -11.06
C LEU A 76 -12.52 2.16 -10.99
N TYR A 77 -11.48 2.93 -10.70
CA TYR A 77 -10.19 2.44 -10.23
C TYR A 77 -10.00 2.80 -8.77
N LEU A 78 -10.01 1.78 -7.91
CA LEU A 78 -9.85 1.96 -6.47
C LEU A 78 -8.38 2.00 -6.07
N HIS A 79 -7.95 3.14 -5.57
CA HIS A 79 -6.65 3.31 -4.94
C HIS A 79 -6.79 3.16 -3.42
N PHE A 80 -6.21 2.12 -2.87
CA PHE A 80 -6.13 1.90 -1.42
C PHE A 80 -4.87 2.53 -0.84
N GLU A 81 -5.04 3.27 0.25
CA GLU A 81 -3.98 3.93 0.99
C GLU A 81 -4.26 3.77 2.50
N ASP A 82 -3.20 3.58 3.29
CA ASP A 82 -3.25 3.66 4.75
C ASP A 82 -4.13 2.58 5.45
N PHE A 83 -4.32 1.42 4.82
CA PHE A 83 -5.06 0.29 5.40
C PHE A 83 -4.31 -0.43 6.53
N GLY A 84 -3.05 -0.10 6.74
CA GLY A 84 -2.19 -0.68 7.77
C GLY A 84 -1.64 -2.07 7.42
N ARG A 85 -0.53 -2.40 8.07
CA ARG A 85 0.28 -3.60 7.76
C ARG A 85 -0.50 -4.91 7.77
N SER A 86 -1.38 -5.11 8.74
CA SER A 86 -2.13 -6.37 8.90
C SER A 86 -3.28 -6.54 7.92
N ASN A 87 -3.78 -5.46 7.33
CA ASN A 87 -4.98 -5.50 6.49
C ASN A 87 -4.71 -5.28 5.01
N ALA A 88 -3.71 -4.46 4.67
CA ALA A 88 -3.45 -4.01 3.31
C ALA A 88 -3.30 -5.16 2.31
N ALA A 89 -2.43 -6.14 2.62
CA ALA A 89 -2.18 -7.29 1.75
C ALA A 89 -3.42 -8.20 1.63
N THR A 90 -4.16 -8.42 2.73
CA THR A 90 -5.37 -9.23 2.75
C THR A 90 -6.47 -8.60 1.89
N ILE A 91 -6.69 -7.31 2.03
CA ILE A 91 -7.67 -6.55 1.25
C ILE A 91 -7.30 -6.55 -0.23
N LEU A 92 -6.04 -6.22 -0.56
CA LEU A 92 -5.58 -6.25 -1.94
C LEU A 92 -5.78 -7.63 -2.58
N LYS A 93 -5.34 -8.71 -1.90
CA LYS A 93 -5.49 -10.08 -2.39
C LYS A 93 -6.96 -10.47 -2.63
N LYS A 94 -7.88 -9.97 -1.80
CA LYS A 94 -9.30 -10.25 -1.92
C LYS A 94 -9.89 -9.67 -3.21
N TYR A 95 -9.54 -8.42 -3.53
CA TYR A 95 -10.21 -7.69 -4.60
C TYR A 95 -9.49 -7.62 -5.93
N GLN A 96 -8.15 -7.73 -5.96
CA GLN A 96 -7.32 -7.49 -7.16
C GLN A 96 -7.61 -8.40 -8.36
N LYS A 97 -8.34 -9.52 -8.17
CA LYS A 97 -8.74 -10.42 -9.26
C LYS A 97 -10.13 -10.12 -9.81
N THR A 98 -10.90 -9.30 -9.11
CA THR A 98 -12.31 -9.04 -9.44
C THR A 98 -12.52 -7.59 -9.87
N TYR A 99 -11.81 -6.67 -9.25
CA TYR A 99 -11.97 -5.24 -9.48
C TYR A 99 -10.63 -4.57 -9.81
N PRO A 100 -10.64 -3.44 -10.53
CA PRO A 100 -9.44 -2.63 -10.78
C PRO A 100 -9.00 -1.92 -9.50
N VAL A 101 -8.24 -2.61 -8.65
CA VAL A 101 -7.77 -2.10 -7.36
C VAL A 101 -6.24 -2.04 -7.29
N PHE A 102 -5.74 -1.06 -6.58
CA PHE A 102 -4.32 -0.83 -6.35
C PHE A 102 -4.10 -0.42 -4.90
N ASN A 103 -3.03 -0.90 -4.28
CA ASN A 103 -2.59 -0.44 -2.98
C ASN A 103 -1.20 0.19 -3.10
N ASP A 104 -1.11 1.49 -2.90
CA ASP A 104 0.12 2.25 -3.10
C ASP A 104 1.19 1.94 -2.05
N ASP A 105 0.80 1.74 -0.80
CA ASP A 105 1.73 1.38 0.28
C ASP A 105 2.52 0.10 -0.02
N CYS A 106 1.85 -0.89 -0.63
CA CYS A 106 2.47 -2.17 -0.98
C CYS A 106 3.07 -2.14 -2.38
N GLN A 107 2.27 -1.78 -3.39
CA GLN A 107 2.62 -1.95 -4.80
C GLN A 107 3.40 -0.76 -5.34
N GLY A 108 2.95 0.48 -5.09
CA GLY A 108 3.61 1.69 -5.60
C GLY A 108 5.00 1.87 -5.00
N THR A 109 5.11 1.79 -3.68
CA THR A 109 6.39 1.92 -2.98
C THR A 109 7.37 0.82 -3.40
N GLY A 110 6.89 -0.42 -3.58
CA GLY A 110 7.72 -1.52 -4.07
C GLY A 110 8.23 -1.29 -5.49
N ILE A 111 7.37 -0.84 -6.39
CA ILE A 111 7.73 -0.60 -7.81
C ILE A 111 8.73 0.55 -7.94
N ILE A 112 8.48 1.68 -7.30
CA ILE A 112 9.37 2.85 -7.43
C ILE A 112 10.75 2.59 -6.82
N THR A 113 10.81 1.86 -5.71
CA THR A 113 12.08 1.47 -5.09
C THR A 113 12.85 0.50 -5.97
N LEU A 114 12.19 -0.53 -6.51
CA LEU A 114 12.82 -1.45 -7.45
C LEU A 114 13.33 -0.71 -8.70
N ALA A 115 12.55 0.21 -9.25
CA ALA A 115 12.98 1.01 -10.40
C ALA A 115 14.25 1.82 -10.12
N GLY A 116 14.36 2.42 -8.92
CA GLY A 116 15.57 3.10 -8.47
C GLY A 116 16.77 2.16 -8.36
N ILE A 117 16.59 0.97 -7.78
CA ILE A 117 17.63 -0.05 -7.67
C ILE A 117 18.09 -0.51 -9.05
N LEU A 118 17.16 -0.85 -9.95
CA LEU A 118 17.50 -1.26 -11.32
C LEU A 118 18.22 -0.16 -12.10
N GLY A 119 17.84 1.11 -11.86
CA GLY A 119 18.56 2.27 -12.41
C GLY A 119 20.01 2.32 -11.92
N ALA A 120 20.24 2.12 -10.63
CA ALA A 120 21.59 2.06 -10.07
C ALA A 120 22.41 0.87 -10.63
N MET A 121 21.80 -0.31 -10.72
CA MET A 121 22.45 -1.49 -11.33
C MET A 121 22.86 -1.21 -12.80
N LYS A 122 22.00 -0.55 -13.55
CA LYS A 122 22.32 -0.18 -14.93
C LYS A 122 23.50 0.79 -15.04
N ILE A 123 23.58 1.77 -14.13
CA ILE A 123 24.70 2.73 -14.09
C ILE A 123 26.00 2.01 -13.71
N ASN A 124 25.96 1.15 -12.72
CA ASN A 124 27.14 0.41 -12.23
C ASN A 124 27.51 -0.78 -13.13
N ARG A 125 26.66 -1.16 -14.10
CA ARG A 125 26.80 -2.33 -14.95
C ARG A 125 26.84 -3.65 -14.14
N GLU A 126 26.04 -3.71 -13.10
CA GLU A 126 25.90 -4.86 -12.21
C GLU A 126 24.53 -5.52 -12.36
N LYS A 127 24.39 -6.74 -11.87
CA LYS A 127 23.12 -7.45 -11.84
C LYS A 127 22.49 -7.34 -10.46
N LEU A 128 21.17 -7.21 -10.41
CA LEU A 128 20.40 -7.23 -9.17
C LEU A 128 20.72 -8.47 -8.32
N THR A 129 20.87 -9.61 -8.96
CA THR A 129 21.14 -10.91 -8.34
C THR A 129 22.54 -11.06 -7.71
N ASN A 130 23.43 -10.09 -7.90
CA ASN A 130 24.77 -10.11 -7.30
C ASN A 130 24.82 -9.36 -5.95
N HIS A 131 23.66 -8.90 -5.46
CA HIS A 131 23.59 -8.05 -4.26
C HIS A 131 22.67 -8.65 -3.20
N THR A 132 23.03 -8.42 -1.94
CA THR A 132 22.18 -8.71 -0.79
C THR A 132 21.44 -7.46 -0.38
N TYR A 133 20.14 -7.58 -0.10
CA TYR A 133 19.26 -6.46 0.25
C TYR A 133 18.81 -6.57 1.70
N MET A 134 19.10 -5.56 2.48
CA MET A 134 18.62 -5.45 3.86
C MET A 134 17.44 -4.47 3.91
N CYS A 135 16.29 -4.93 4.36
CA CYS A 135 15.12 -4.09 4.60
C CYS A 135 15.04 -3.74 6.10
N PHE A 136 15.38 -2.51 6.45
CA PHE A 136 15.27 -2.02 7.82
C PHE A 136 13.86 -1.50 8.08
N GLY A 137 13.04 -2.34 8.72
CA GLY A 137 11.62 -2.08 9.00
C GLY A 137 10.67 -2.93 8.17
N ALA A 138 9.75 -3.64 8.84
CA ALA A 138 8.77 -4.54 8.23
C ALA A 138 7.34 -3.98 8.27
N GLY A 139 7.18 -2.70 7.97
CA GLY A 139 5.89 -2.07 7.71
C GLY A 139 5.30 -2.51 6.37
N THR A 140 4.12 -1.97 6.02
CA THR A 140 3.45 -2.26 4.73
C THR A 140 4.38 -1.99 3.54
N ALA A 141 5.04 -0.84 3.54
CA ALA A 141 5.99 -0.45 2.50
C ALA A 141 7.22 -1.37 2.45
N GLY A 142 7.87 -1.62 3.59
CA GLY A 142 9.06 -2.49 3.65
C GLY A 142 8.78 -3.91 3.14
N ALA A 143 7.66 -4.50 3.55
CA ALA A 143 7.24 -5.79 3.05
C ALA A 143 6.96 -5.79 1.54
N GLY A 144 6.32 -4.72 1.02
CA GLY A 144 6.05 -4.56 -0.40
C GLY A 144 7.32 -4.39 -1.23
N ILE A 145 8.31 -3.63 -0.73
CA ILE A 145 9.62 -3.47 -1.36
C ILE A 145 10.34 -4.83 -1.44
N ALA A 146 10.40 -5.52 -0.32
CA ALA A 146 11.05 -6.82 -0.23
C ALA A 146 10.43 -7.85 -1.20
N ASP A 147 9.10 -7.97 -1.24
CA ASP A 147 8.39 -8.84 -2.18
C ASP A 147 8.73 -8.49 -3.64
N ARG A 148 8.83 -7.20 -3.97
CA ARG A 148 9.16 -6.76 -5.33
C ARG A 148 10.59 -7.11 -5.74
N ILE A 149 11.57 -6.87 -4.87
CA ILE A 149 12.97 -7.24 -5.12
C ILE A 149 13.09 -8.75 -5.30
N PHE A 150 12.49 -9.52 -4.40
CA PHE A 150 12.46 -10.99 -4.47
C PHE A 150 11.92 -11.48 -5.81
N ARG A 151 10.74 -11.01 -6.23
CA ARG A 151 10.14 -11.40 -7.51
C ARG A 151 11.01 -11.04 -8.72
N GLU A 152 11.69 -9.90 -8.67
CA GLU A 152 12.59 -9.49 -9.73
C GLU A 152 13.85 -10.36 -9.77
N MET A 153 14.41 -10.75 -8.63
CA MET A 153 15.55 -11.68 -8.56
C MET A 153 15.18 -13.05 -9.15
N VAL A 154 14.00 -13.57 -8.83
CA VAL A 154 13.48 -14.80 -9.44
C VAL A 154 13.27 -14.63 -10.95
N ALA A 155 12.71 -13.50 -11.39
CA ALA A 155 12.52 -13.20 -12.82
C ALA A 155 13.86 -13.10 -13.58
N GLN A 156 14.94 -12.70 -12.90
CA GLN A 156 16.30 -12.65 -13.45
C GLN A 156 17.04 -14.00 -13.38
N GLY A 157 16.41 -15.05 -12.89
CA GLY A 157 16.87 -16.43 -13.01
C GLY A 157 17.30 -17.12 -11.73
N LEU A 158 17.18 -16.50 -10.56
CA LEU A 158 17.36 -17.22 -9.30
C LEU A 158 16.16 -18.12 -9.02
N SER A 159 16.40 -19.28 -8.39
CA SER A 159 15.32 -20.04 -7.77
C SER A 159 14.77 -19.26 -6.55
N GLU A 160 13.54 -19.53 -6.14
CA GLU A 160 12.96 -18.91 -4.94
C GLU A 160 13.84 -19.13 -3.69
N LYS A 161 14.47 -20.31 -3.59
CA LYS A 161 15.36 -20.67 -2.48
C LYS A 161 16.62 -19.79 -2.48
N GLU A 162 17.28 -19.64 -3.62
CA GLU A 162 18.47 -18.78 -3.76
C GLU A 162 18.12 -17.31 -3.51
N ALA A 163 16.99 -16.83 -4.02
CA ALA A 163 16.53 -15.48 -3.78
C ALA A 163 16.25 -15.20 -2.29
N ILE A 164 15.87 -16.20 -1.51
CA ILE A 164 15.69 -16.10 -0.05
C ILE A 164 17.04 -16.16 0.66
N GLU A 165 17.92 -17.11 0.31
CA GLU A 165 19.20 -17.34 1.02
C GLU A 165 20.23 -16.26 0.68
N GLU A 166 20.30 -15.77 -0.55
CA GLU A 166 21.29 -14.82 -1.01
C GLU A 166 20.80 -13.35 -0.99
N GLY A 167 19.47 -13.15 -1.09
CA GLY A 167 18.88 -11.83 -1.23
C GLY A 167 18.06 -11.32 -0.04
N TYR A 168 17.83 -12.14 0.98
CA TYR A 168 16.79 -11.85 1.97
C TYR A 168 17.30 -12.00 3.40
N ASP A 169 17.92 -10.98 3.92
CA ASP A 169 18.05 -10.84 5.38
C ASP A 169 17.06 -9.78 5.87
N ILE A 170 15.79 -10.20 6.06
CA ILE A 170 14.80 -9.34 6.69
C ILE A 170 15.05 -9.37 8.19
N GLN A 171 15.91 -8.53 8.66
CA GLN A 171 15.97 -8.23 10.08
C GLN A 171 14.80 -7.32 10.45
N ILE A 172 13.80 -7.93 11.10
CA ILE A 172 12.69 -7.20 11.71
C ILE A 172 13.25 -6.54 12.97
N CYS A 173 13.70 -5.31 12.86
CA CYS A 173 13.94 -4.48 14.02
C CYS A 173 12.59 -3.89 14.46
N HIS A 174 12.17 -4.26 15.67
CA HIS A 174 10.99 -3.75 16.35
C HIS A 174 11.24 -2.35 16.90
#